data_958d85599d00d1202cb3d3a0a8739548
#
_entry.id   958d85599d00d1202cb3d3a0a8739548
#
_cell.length_a   1.000
_cell.length_b   1.000
_cell.length_c   1.000
_cell.angle_alpha   90.00
_cell.angle_beta   90.00
_cell.angle_gamma   90.00
#
_symmetry.space_group_name_H-M   'P 1'
#
loop_
_entity.id
_entity.type
_entity.pdbx_description
1 polymer ?
#
loop_
_entity_poly.entity_id
_entity_poly.type
_entity_poly.pdbx_seq_one_letter_code
_entity_poly.pdbx_strand_id
1 'polypeptide(L)'
;KRQEFIRLQFTDMFGVLKNVAITSSQLGKALDNKCMFDGSSVEGFVRIEESDMYLYPDYDTFEIFPWRPQQGKVARLICDVYTPNGKPFEGDPRWILKKVINEAKDMGYIFEVGPECEFFLFHTDDNGLPTTLSHEKAGYFDLGPTDLGENVRRDMVLTLEDMGFEIEASHHEVAPAQHEIDFRYDEALKTADNIMTFKLTVKTICLLYTSDAA
;
A
#
# COMPACT_ATOMS: atom_id res chain seq x y z
N LYS A 1 22.21 -7.71 4.26
CA LYS A 1 21.78 -8.56 3.12
C LYS A 1 21.46 -7.64 1.94
N ARG A 2 21.98 -7.95 0.74
CA ARG A 2 21.86 -7.10 -0.45
C ARG A 2 20.43 -7.14 -0.97
N GLN A 3 19.76 -5.98 -1.10
CA GLN A 3 18.51 -5.85 -1.85
C GLN A 3 18.82 -6.00 -3.34
N GLU A 4 18.01 -6.76 -4.06
CA GLU A 4 18.21 -6.97 -5.49
C GLU A 4 17.26 -6.09 -6.31
N PHE A 5 16.07 -5.83 -5.78
CA PHE A 5 15.07 -4.99 -6.44
C PHE A 5 14.51 -3.92 -5.50
N ILE A 6 14.23 -2.77 -6.07
CA ILE A 6 13.57 -1.65 -5.38
C ILE A 6 12.36 -1.24 -6.20
N ARG A 7 11.21 -1.19 -5.55
CA ARG A 7 9.97 -0.73 -6.15
C ARG A 7 9.79 0.75 -5.87
N LEU A 8 9.77 1.55 -6.91
CA LEU A 8 9.36 2.95 -6.86
C LEU A 8 7.85 2.97 -7.01
N GLN A 9 7.16 3.26 -5.91
CA GLN A 9 5.70 3.20 -5.82
C GLN A 9 5.09 4.60 -5.89
N PHE A 10 3.96 4.73 -6.58
CA PHE A 10 3.14 5.92 -6.62
C PHE A 10 1.67 5.55 -6.77
N THR A 11 0.76 6.47 -6.54
CA THR A 11 -0.68 6.21 -6.57
C THR A 11 -1.32 6.97 -7.73
N ASP A 12 -2.20 6.31 -8.49
CA ASP A 12 -2.99 7.00 -9.51
C ASP A 12 -4.20 7.72 -8.91
N MET A 13 -4.94 8.47 -9.74
CA MET A 13 -6.10 9.24 -9.29
C MET A 13 -7.27 8.39 -8.76
N PHE A 14 -7.30 7.10 -9.02
CA PHE A 14 -8.30 6.15 -8.50
C PHE A 14 -7.86 5.45 -7.21
N GLY A 15 -6.72 5.84 -6.64
CA GLY A 15 -6.18 5.22 -5.44
C GLY A 15 -5.56 3.84 -5.67
N VAL A 16 -5.17 3.53 -6.92
CA VAL A 16 -4.49 2.28 -7.26
C VAL A 16 -2.99 2.47 -7.15
N LEU A 17 -2.34 1.62 -6.36
CA LEU A 17 -0.89 1.64 -6.21
C LEU A 17 -0.22 1.10 -7.47
N LYS A 18 0.63 1.92 -8.08
CA LYS A 18 1.47 1.60 -9.23
C LYS A 18 2.92 1.46 -8.79
N ASN A 19 3.76 0.82 -9.60
CA ASN A 19 5.19 0.80 -9.34
C ASN A 19 6.03 0.59 -10.60
N VAL A 20 7.27 1.08 -10.53
CA VAL A 20 8.35 0.72 -11.43
C VAL A 20 9.42 0.01 -10.61
N ALA A 21 9.82 -1.19 -11.02
CA ALA A 21 10.87 -1.95 -10.35
C ALA A 21 12.23 -1.63 -10.98
N ILE A 22 13.20 -1.29 -10.15
CA ILE A 22 14.60 -1.08 -10.54
C ILE A 22 15.51 -2.07 -9.81
N THR A 23 16.66 -2.36 -10.39
CA THR A 23 17.72 -3.10 -9.70
C THR A 23 18.49 -2.19 -8.75
N SER A 24 19.14 -2.76 -7.75
CA SER A 24 19.96 -1.98 -6.80
C SER A 24 21.07 -1.17 -7.45
N SER A 25 21.55 -1.57 -8.65
CA SER A 25 22.53 -0.81 -9.42
C SER A 25 21.98 0.52 -9.96
N GLN A 26 20.67 0.66 -10.10
CA GLN A 26 20.00 1.88 -10.54
C GLN A 26 19.54 2.78 -9.39
N LEU A 27 19.77 2.37 -8.14
CA LEU A 27 19.33 3.14 -6.98
C LEU A 27 19.88 4.58 -6.97
N GLY A 28 21.17 4.76 -7.31
CA GLY A 28 21.74 6.11 -7.39
C GLY A 28 21.01 7.02 -8.36
N LYS A 29 20.60 6.49 -9.52
CA LYS A 29 19.79 7.24 -10.51
C LYS A 29 18.42 7.62 -9.93
N ALA A 30 17.80 6.72 -9.17
CA ALA A 30 16.52 6.98 -8.53
C ALA A 30 16.64 8.07 -7.46
N LEU A 31 17.66 7.98 -6.60
CA LEU A 31 17.91 8.97 -5.54
C LEU A 31 18.29 10.35 -6.11
N ASP A 32 18.82 10.41 -7.32
CA ASP A 32 19.06 11.66 -8.06
C ASP A 32 17.81 12.21 -8.77
N ASN A 33 16.61 11.63 -8.53
CA ASN A 33 15.35 12.01 -9.17
C ASN A 33 15.35 11.88 -10.70
N LYS A 34 16.08 10.90 -11.24
CA LYS A 34 16.27 10.71 -12.69
C LYS A 34 15.52 9.49 -13.23
N CYS A 35 14.62 8.87 -12.45
CA CYS A 35 13.79 7.79 -12.92
C CYS A 35 12.59 8.35 -13.65
N MET A 36 12.60 8.23 -14.96
CA MET A 36 11.52 8.63 -15.86
C MET A 36 10.59 7.45 -16.14
N PHE A 37 9.32 7.73 -16.34
CA PHE A 37 8.31 6.77 -16.80
C PHE A 37 7.32 7.47 -17.74
N ASP A 38 6.61 6.67 -18.55
CA ASP A 38 5.54 7.15 -19.42
C ASP A 38 4.24 7.29 -18.62
N GLY A 39 3.87 8.53 -18.31
CA GLY A 39 2.64 8.84 -17.57
C GLY A 39 1.38 8.74 -18.43
N SER A 40 1.47 8.72 -19.77
CA SER A 40 0.30 8.66 -20.65
C SER A 40 -0.45 7.33 -20.55
N SER A 41 0.23 6.27 -20.11
CA SER A 41 -0.35 4.95 -19.84
C SER A 41 -0.94 4.81 -18.44
N VAL A 42 -0.84 5.85 -17.60
CA VAL A 42 -1.47 5.90 -16.27
C VAL A 42 -2.79 6.66 -16.40
N GLU A 43 -3.88 5.97 -16.11
CA GLU A 43 -5.22 6.54 -16.28
C GLU A 43 -5.40 7.83 -15.47
N GLY A 44 -5.86 8.86 -16.14
CA GLY A 44 -6.09 10.19 -15.54
C GLY A 44 -4.85 11.06 -15.37
N PHE A 45 -3.65 10.64 -15.79
CA PHE A 45 -2.45 11.46 -15.64
C PHE A 45 -2.32 12.49 -16.77
N VAL A 46 -1.67 12.12 -17.86
CA VAL A 46 -1.30 13.07 -18.95
C VAL A 46 -1.63 12.50 -20.32
N ARG A 47 -1.54 13.35 -21.33
CA ARG A 47 -1.69 12.96 -22.73
C ARG A 47 -0.36 12.46 -23.30
N ILE A 48 -0.42 11.77 -24.45
CA ILE A 48 0.76 11.21 -25.13
C ILE A 48 1.84 12.26 -25.43
N GLU A 49 1.42 13.49 -25.75
CA GLU A 49 2.33 14.60 -26.11
C GLU A 49 3.16 15.10 -24.91
N GLU A 50 2.72 14.80 -23.68
CA GLU A 50 3.36 15.22 -22.42
C GLU A 50 3.66 14.00 -21.53
N SER A 51 4.01 12.87 -22.15
CA SER A 51 4.06 11.56 -21.46
C SER A 51 5.18 11.40 -20.45
N ASP A 52 6.28 12.11 -20.63
CA ASP A 52 7.45 11.96 -19.75
C ASP A 52 7.18 12.51 -18.35
N MET A 53 7.29 11.63 -17.36
CA MET A 53 7.11 11.95 -15.93
C MET A 53 8.28 11.38 -15.13
N TYR A 54 8.53 11.94 -13.96
CA TYR A 54 9.64 11.55 -13.09
C TYR A 54 9.14 11.11 -11.71
N LEU A 55 9.76 10.10 -11.16
CA LEU A 55 9.53 9.62 -9.80
C LEU A 55 10.58 10.22 -8.86
N TYR A 56 10.11 10.93 -7.85
CA TYR A 56 10.93 11.54 -6.80
C TYR A 56 10.72 10.75 -5.50
N PRO A 57 11.68 9.86 -5.14
CA PRO A 57 11.53 9.02 -3.96
C PRO A 57 11.53 9.82 -2.66
N ASP A 58 10.57 9.49 -1.81
CA ASP A 58 10.55 9.93 -0.41
C ASP A 58 11.34 8.92 0.43
N TYR A 59 12.50 9.34 0.95
CA TYR A 59 13.46 8.44 1.60
C TYR A 59 12.94 7.90 2.94
N ASP A 60 12.07 8.65 3.61
CA ASP A 60 11.48 8.24 4.88
C ASP A 60 10.49 7.08 4.71
N THR A 61 10.11 6.77 3.46
CA THR A 61 9.21 5.67 3.14
C THR A 61 9.92 4.37 2.75
N PHE A 62 11.26 4.31 2.89
CA PHE A 62 12.01 3.10 2.58
C PHE A 62 11.56 1.93 3.47
N GLU A 63 11.17 0.81 2.82
CA GLU A 63 10.70 -0.39 3.52
C GLU A 63 11.14 -1.66 2.80
N ILE A 64 11.41 -2.72 3.57
CA ILE A 64 11.76 -4.04 3.02
C ILE A 64 10.54 -4.95 3.19
N PHE A 65 10.03 -5.50 2.09
CA PHE A 65 8.88 -6.39 2.16
C PHE A 65 9.20 -7.72 2.86
N PRO A 66 8.54 -8.04 4.00
CA PRO A 66 8.84 -9.23 4.78
C PRO A 66 8.39 -10.54 4.09
N TRP A 67 7.36 -10.49 3.25
CA TRP A 67 6.80 -11.66 2.54
C TRP A 67 7.60 -12.12 1.33
N ARG A 68 8.65 -11.40 0.94
CA ARG A 68 9.51 -11.83 -0.16
C ARG A 68 10.55 -12.82 0.32
N PRO A 69 10.80 -13.87 -0.51
CA PRO A 69 11.58 -15.01 -0.07
C PRO A 69 13.05 -14.68 0.18
N GLN A 70 13.71 -15.67 0.71
CA GLN A 70 15.08 -15.66 1.24
C GLN A 70 16.15 -15.26 0.21
N GLN A 71 15.87 -15.34 -1.09
CA GLN A 71 16.71 -14.86 -2.17
C GLN A 71 16.05 -13.63 -2.82
N GLY A 72 16.83 -12.54 -2.97
CA GLY A 72 16.37 -11.35 -3.64
C GLY A 72 15.39 -10.51 -2.83
N LYS A 73 15.81 -9.96 -1.70
CA LYS A 73 15.00 -9.02 -0.94
C LYS A 73 14.53 -7.87 -1.81
N VAL A 74 13.24 -7.56 -1.71
CA VAL A 74 12.60 -6.44 -2.40
C VAL A 74 12.35 -5.34 -1.39
N ALA A 75 12.82 -4.13 -1.69
CA ALA A 75 12.48 -2.92 -0.96
C ALA A 75 11.52 -2.05 -1.79
N ARG A 76 10.91 -1.06 -1.14
CA ARG A 76 10.14 -0.03 -1.83
C ARG A 76 10.57 1.35 -1.37
N LEU A 77 10.28 2.35 -2.20
CA LEU A 77 10.22 3.78 -1.87
C LEU A 77 8.92 4.31 -2.44
N ILE A 78 8.16 5.06 -1.67
CA ILE A 78 7.02 5.81 -2.18
C ILE A 78 7.57 7.08 -2.85
N CYS A 79 7.01 7.44 -3.99
CA CYS A 79 7.48 8.53 -4.80
C CYS A 79 6.37 9.56 -5.01
N ASP A 80 6.76 10.83 -5.06
CA ASP A 80 5.96 11.88 -5.65
C ASP A 80 6.19 11.90 -7.17
N VAL A 81 5.20 12.36 -7.93
CA VAL A 81 5.29 12.45 -9.38
C VAL A 81 5.59 13.89 -9.78
N TYR A 82 6.57 14.05 -10.67
CA TYR A 82 7.03 15.34 -11.19
C TYR A 82 7.01 15.38 -12.71
N THR A 83 6.79 16.56 -13.24
CA THR A 83 6.86 16.87 -14.67
C THR A 83 8.32 17.06 -15.11
N PRO A 84 8.63 17.01 -16.43
CA PRO A 84 10.01 17.17 -16.94
C PRO A 84 10.69 18.50 -16.59
N ASN A 85 9.90 19.54 -16.34
CA ASN A 85 10.39 20.85 -15.93
C ASN A 85 10.68 20.97 -14.42
N GLY A 86 10.65 19.84 -13.67
CA GLY A 86 10.97 19.79 -12.25
C GLY A 86 9.89 20.34 -11.33
N LYS A 87 8.65 20.45 -11.80
CA LYS A 87 7.51 20.85 -10.96
C LYS A 87 6.72 19.60 -10.52
N PRO A 88 6.14 19.62 -9.31
CA PRO A 88 5.20 18.60 -8.91
C PRO A 88 4.08 18.46 -9.93
N PHE A 89 3.64 17.24 -10.18
CA PHE A 89 2.50 16.98 -11.03
C PHE A 89 1.19 17.24 -10.26
N GLU A 90 0.35 18.13 -10.74
CA GLU A 90 -0.88 18.55 -10.06
C GLU A 90 -1.94 17.45 -9.96
N GLY A 91 -1.82 16.39 -10.76
CA GLY A 91 -2.69 15.20 -10.73
C GLY A 91 -2.19 14.10 -9.81
N ASP A 92 -1.06 14.29 -9.13
CA ASP A 92 -0.56 13.32 -8.14
C ASP A 92 -1.37 13.46 -6.83
N PRO A 93 -2.14 12.41 -6.42
CA PRO A 93 -2.92 12.45 -5.18
C PRO A 93 -2.07 12.76 -3.94
N ARG A 94 -0.82 12.27 -3.90
CA ARG A 94 0.09 12.51 -2.79
C ARG A 94 0.53 13.98 -2.73
N TRP A 95 0.76 14.60 -3.88
CA TRP A 95 1.02 16.04 -3.98
C TRP A 95 -0.18 16.88 -3.52
N ILE A 96 -1.40 16.51 -3.95
CA ILE A 96 -2.63 17.20 -3.53
C ILE A 96 -2.77 17.17 -2.00
N LEU A 97 -2.55 16.00 -1.38
CA LEU A 97 -2.59 15.87 0.07
C LEU A 97 -1.52 16.73 0.75
N LYS A 98 -0.28 16.73 0.28
CA LYS A 98 0.81 17.59 0.80
C LYS A 98 0.44 19.08 0.74
N LYS A 99 -0.20 19.51 -0.36
CA LYS A 99 -0.66 20.89 -0.51
C LYS A 99 -1.69 21.27 0.57
N VAL A 100 -2.70 20.41 0.79
CA VAL A 100 -3.74 20.65 1.81
C VAL A 100 -3.17 20.60 3.23
N ILE A 101 -2.24 19.69 3.50
CA ILE A 101 -1.53 19.65 4.80
C ILE A 101 -0.77 20.94 5.05
N ASN A 102 -0.12 21.51 4.03
CA ASN A 102 0.59 22.79 4.17
C ASN A 102 -0.38 23.95 4.43
N GLU A 103 -1.54 23.97 3.75
CA GLU A 103 -2.58 24.97 4.02
C GLU A 103 -3.09 24.88 5.48
N ALA A 104 -3.30 23.67 6.00
CA ALA A 104 -3.66 23.47 7.40
C ALA A 104 -2.57 23.95 8.36
N LYS A 105 -1.29 23.70 8.05
CA LYS A 105 -0.15 24.19 8.84
C LYS A 105 -0.07 25.71 8.88
N ASP A 106 -0.32 26.37 7.75
CA ASP A 106 -0.36 27.84 7.66
C ASP A 106 -1.50 28.45 8.51
N MET A 107 -2.58 27.69 8.70
CA MET A 107 -3.68 28.03 9.61
C MET A 107 -3.38 27.68 11.09
N GLY A 108 -2.24 27.06 11.40
CA GLY A 108 -1.85 26.64 12.75
C GLY A 108 -2.36 25.27 13.18
N TYR A 109 -2.78 24.41 12.25
CA TYR A 109 -3.28 23.07 12.55
C TYR A 109 -2.32 21.98 12.08
N ILE A 110 -2.28 20.88 12.84
CA ILE A 110 -1.71 19.60 12.43
C ILE A 110 -2.87 18.68 12.08
N PHE A 111 -2.84 18.09 10.89
CA PHE A 111 -3.87 17.18 10.42
C PHE A 111 -3.44 15.73 10.67
N GLU A 112 -4.11 15.07 11.60
CA GLU A 112 -3.92 13.66 11.96
C GLU A 112 -5.14 12.84 11.55
N VAL A 113 -4.94 11.56 11.19
CA VAL A 113 -5.98 10.65 10.72
C VAL A 113 -5.82 9.29 11.40
N GLY A 114 -6.91 8.78 12.01
CA GLY A 114 -7.02 7.43 12.55
C GLY A 114 -7.91 6.60 11.61
N PRO A 115 -7.36 5.67 10.84
CA PRO A 115 -8.13 4.84 9.94
C PRO A 115 -8.66 3.59 10.65
N GLU A 116 -9.86 3.17 10.28
CA GLU A 116 -10.45 1.88 10.61
C GLU A 116 -10.56 1.09 9.30
N CYS A 117 -9.68 0.11 9.11
CA CYS A 117 -9.52 -0.57 7.83
C CYS A 117 -10.22 -1.92 7.84
N GLU A 118 -11.44 -1.96 7.30
CA GLU A 118 -12.24 -3.17 7.13
C GLU A 118 -12.00 -3.85 5.77
N PHE A 119 -12.08 -5.18 5.75
CA PHE A 119 -11.96 -5.96 4.52
C PHE A 119 -12.71 -7.29 4.62
N PHE A 120 -13.03 -7.88 3.47
CA PHE A 120 -13.68 -9.18 3.39
C PHE A 120 -12.72 -10.25 2.87
N LEU A 121 -12.83 -11.46 3.42
CA LEU A 121 -12.11 -12.64 2.96
C LEU A 121 -13.09 -13.59 2.26
N PHE A 122 -12.98 -13.71 0.95
CA PHE A 122 -13.83 -14.58 0.13
C PHE A 122 -13.01 -15.68 -0.56
N HIS A 123 -13.67 -16.79 -0.87
CA HIS A 123 -13.09 -17.82 -1.71
C HIS A 123 -12.86 -17.34 -3.13
N THR A 124 -11.89 -17.94 -3.79
CA THR A 124 -11.81 -17.93 -5.25
C THR A 124 -12.61 -19.10 -5.84
N ASP A 125 -13.02 -18.98 -7.09
CA ASP A 125 -13.59 -20.11 -7.86
C ASP A 125 -12.48 -21.08 -8.33
N ASP A 126 -12.89 -22.16 -9.01
CA ASP A 126 -11.98 -23.18 -9.54
C ASP A 126 -10.98 -22.63 -10.59
N ASN A 127 -11.22 -21.44 -11.12
CA ASN A 127 -10.33 -20.75 -12.06
C ASN A 127 -9.44 -19.71 -11.34
N GLY A 128 -9.52 -19.59 -10.01
CA GLY A 128 -8.80 -18.61 -9.22
C GLY A 128 -9.39 -17.21 -9.29
N LEU A 129 -10.62 -17.03 -9.80
CA LEU A 129 -11.28 -15.73 -9.85
C LEU A 129 -11.97 -15.41 -8.51
N PRO A 130 -11.99 -14.13 -8.08
CA PRO A 130 -12.62 -13.73 -6.84
C PRO A 130 -14.13 -13.97 -6.87
N THR A 131 -14.66 -14.45 -5.74
CA THR A 131 -16.11 -14.59 -5.52
C THR A 131 -16.57 -13.74 -4.35
N THR A 132 -17.86 -13.81 -4.03
CA THR A 132 -18.44 -13.28 -2.79
C THR A 132 -18.87 -14.41 -1.83
N LEU A 133 -18.31 -15.61 -2.02
CA LEU A 133 -18.62 -16.77 -1.19
C LEU A 133 -17.71 -16.79 0.04
N SER A 134 -18.33 -16.93 1.20
CA SER A 134 -17.64 -17.18 2.47
C SER A 134 -18.02 -18.55 3.01
N HIS A 135 -17.11 -19.20 3.72
CA HIS A 135 -17.33 -20.48 4.37
C HIS A 135 -17.65 -20.34 5.87
N GLU A 136 -17.71 -19.12 6.38
CA GLU A 136 -17.98 -18.85 7.79
C GLU A 136 -19.13 -17.87 7.95
N LYS A 137 -19.71 -17.84 9.15
CA LYS A 137 -20.84 -16.98 9.54
C LYS A 137 -20.59 -16.34 10.91
N ALA A 138 -19.33 -16.08 11.22
CA ALA A 138 -18.96 -15.35 12.42
C ALA A 138 -19.49 -13.92 12.39
N GLY A 139 -19.64 -13.34 13.55
CA GLY A 139 -20.06 -11.97 13.77
C GLY A 139 -19.06 -11.19 14.61
N TYR A 140 -19.50 -10.04 15.09
CA TYR A 140 -18.65 -9.08 15.81
C TYR A 140 -17.96 -9.71 17.02
N PHE A 141 -16.63 -9.64 17.03
CA PHE A 141 -15.75 -10.18 18.07
C PHE A 141 -15.79 -11.69 18.27
N ASP A 142 -16.36 -12.45 17.33
CA ASP A 142 -16.26 -13.90 17.37
C ASP A 142 -14.79 -14.34 17.20
N LEU A 143 -14.50 -15.51 17.76
CA LEU A 143 -13.15 -16.12 17.76
C LEU A 143 -13.21 -17.51 17.13
N GLY A 144 -12.03 -18.11 16.93
CA GLY A 144 -11.97 -19.51 16.50
C GLY A 144 -12.65 -20.47 17.50
N PRO A 145 -13.35 -21.51 17.04
CA PRO A 145 -13.38 -21.99 15.66
C PRO A 145 -14.46 -21.38 14.75
N THR A 146 -15.22 -20.39 15.19
CA THR A 146 -16.25 -19.75 14.38
C THR A 146 -15.65 -18.78 13.36
N ASP A 147 -14.68 -17.96 13.80
CA ASP A 147 -13.86 -17.11 12.93
C ASP A 147 -12.78 -17.95 12.24
N LEU A 148 -13.00 -18.29 10.97
CA LEU A 148 -12.05 -19.07 10.18
C LEU A 148 -10.97 -18.18 9.52
N GLY A 149 -11.13 -16.88 9.55
CA GLY A 149 -10.15 -15.89 9.04
C GLY A 149 -9.09 -15.48 10.08
N GLU A 150 -9.17 -15.95 11.33
CA GLU A 150 -8.29 -15.53 12.42
C GLU A 150 -6.79 -15.70 12.10
N ASN A 151 -6.41 -16.83 11.51
CA ASN A 151 -5.00 -17.10 11.18
C ASN A 151 -4.47 -16.18 10.08
N VAL A 152 -5.25 -15.94 9.03
CA VAL A 152 -4.88 -15.02 7.94
C VAL A 152 -4.74 -13.60 8.48
N ARG A 153 -5.70 -13.16 9.29
CA ARG A 153 -5.67 -11.83 9.93
C ARG A 153 -4.47 -11.67 10.84
N ARG A 154 -4.12 -12.72 11.64
CA ARG A 154 -2.92 -12.71 12.47
C ARG A 154 -1.64 -12.55 11.65
N ASP A 155 -1.49 -13.24 10.53
CA ASP A 155 -0.30 -13.13 9.69
C ASP A 155 -0.22 -11.76 9.01
N MET A 156 -1.37 -11.13 8.69
CA MET A 156 -1.41 -9.73 8.26
C MET A 156 -0.89 -8.79 9.34
N VAL A 157 -1.35 -8.95 10.59
CA VAL A 157 -0.91 -8.15 11.75
C VAL A 157 0.60 -8.26 11.94
N LEU A 158 1.13 -9.47 12.05
CA LEU A 158 2.56 -9.69 12.26
C LEU A 158 3.40 -9.12 11.09
N THR A 159 2.91 -9.25 9.87
CA THR A 159 3.57 -8.67 8.69
C THR A 159 3.58 -7.15 8.73
N LEU A 160 2.48 -6.52 9.15
CA LEU A 160 2.38 -5.06 9.30
C LEU A 160 3.28 -4.55 10.44
N GLU A 161 3.35 -5.26 11.58
CA GLU A 161 4.27 -4.93 12.68
C GLU A 161 5.74 -5.04 12.23
N ASP A 162 6.10 -6.06 11.45
CA ASP A 162 7.44 -6.18 10.84
C ASP A 162 7.77 -5.00 9.91
N MET A 163 6.76 -4.31 9.38
CA MET A 163 6.88 -3.09 8.58
C MET A 163 6.70 -1.80 9.39
N GLY A 164 6.75 -1.90 10.73
CA GLY A 164 6.74 -0.75 11.63
C GLY A 164 5.38 -0.13 11.91
N PHE A 165 4.29 -0.85 11.61
CA PHE A 165 2.96 -0.42 12.05
C PHE A 165 2.77 -0.66 13.55
N GLU A 166 2.15 0.29 14.23
CA GLU A 166 1.67 0.13 15.59
C GLU A 166 0.21 -0.35 15.53
N ILE A 167 0.01 -1.67 15.64
CA ILE A 167 -1.33 -2.28 15.57
C ILE A 167 -2.02 -2.13 16.93
N GLU A 168 -3.25 -1.61 16.93
CA GLU A 168 -4.05 -1.38 18.15
C GLU A 168 -5.10 -2.45 18.37
N ALA A 169 -5.76 -2.95 17.30
CA ALA A 169 -6.76 -3.98 17.38
C ALA A 169 -6.80 -4.85 16.10
N SER A 170 -7.32 -6.07 16.26
CA SER A 170 -7.56 -7.00 15.16
C SER A 170 -8.69 -7.94 15.56
N HIS A 171 -9.80 -7.90 14.84
CA HIS A 171 -10.99 -8.68 15.18
C HIS A 171 -11.85 -9.03 13.96
N HIS A 172 -12.80 -9.95 14.17
CA HIS A 172 -13.89 -10.21 13.24
C HIS A 172 -14.92 -9.10 13.34
N GLU A 173 -15.44 -8.63 12.23
CA GLU A 173 -16.46 -7.60 12.14
C GLU A 173 -17.87 -8.19 12.10
N VAL A 174 -18.90 -7.31 11.99
CA VAL A 174 -20.32 -7.66 12.11
C VAL A 174 -20.77 -8.61 11.00
N ALA A 175 -20.36 -8.37 9.76
CA ALA A 175 -20.79 -9.19 8.64
C ALA A 175 -19.97 -10.48 8.49
N PRO A 176 -20.55 -11.58 8.00
CA PRO A 176 -19.79 -12.78 7.67
C PRO A 176 -18.61 -12.48 6.78
N ALA A 177 -17.45 -13.04 7.09
CA ALA A 177 -16.18 -12.82 6.40
C ALA A 177 -15.60 -11.40 6.45
N GLN A 178 -16.17 -10.52 7.26
CA GLN A 178 -15.67 -9.16 7.47
C GLN A 178 -14.68 -9.13 8.62
N HIS A 179 -13.54 -8.50 8.38
CA HIS A 179 -12.44 -8.39 9.33
C HIS A 179 -11.97 -6.95 9.43
N GLU A 180 -11.40 -6.60 10.58
CA GLU A 180 -10.82 -5.28 10.83
C GLU A 180 -9.44 -5.42 11.45
N ILE A 181 -8.54 -4.53 11.06
CA ILE A 181 -7.24 -4.34 11.68
C ILE A 181 -7.01 -2.84 11.82
N ASP A 182 -6.94 -2.39 13.07
CA ASP A 182 -6.72 -1.00 13.42
C ASP A 182 -5.25 -0.76 13.72
N PHE A 183 -4.72 0.33 13.20
CA PHE A 183 -3.40 0.81 13.52
C PHE A 183 -3.44 2.28 13.94
N ARG A 184 -2.49 2.66 14.77
CA ARG A 184 -2.43 3.96 15.39
C ARG A 184 -2.52 5.09 14.37
N TYR A 185 -3.26 6.15 14.73
CA TYR A 185 -3.31 7.40 13.98
C TYR A 185 -1.92 8.04 13.83
N ASP A 186 -1.73 8.79 12.76
CA ASP A 186 -0.51 9.54 12.49
C ASP A 186 -0.84 10.78 11.66
N GLU A 187 0.16 11.61 11.35
CA GLU A 187 -0.02 12.71 10.40
C GLU A 187 -0.59 12.19 9.07
N ALA A 188 -1.46 12.98 8.45
CA ALA A 188 -2.29 12.57 7.32
C ALA A 188 -1.50 11.95 6.14
N LEU A 189 -0.31 12.48 5.81
CA LEU A 189 0.52 11.91 4.75
C LEU A 189 1.03 10.51 5.12
N LYS A 190 1.54 10.36 6.33
CA LYS A 190 2.02 9.07 6.85
C LYS A 190 0.90 8.04 6.88
N THR A 191 -0.29 8.43 7.35
CA THR A 191 -1.46 7.56 7.37
C THR A 191 -1.91 7.16 5.97
N ALA A 192 -1.91 8.08 4.99
CA ALA A 192 -2.24 7.76 3.60
C ALA A 192 -1.26 6.73 3.01
N ASP A 193 0.05 6.91 3.23
CA ASP A 193 1.08 5.95 2.82
C ASP A 193 0.91 4.60 3.51
N ASN A 194 0.53 4.60 4.80
CA ASN A 194 0.23 3.39 5.58
C ASN A 194 -0.99 2.65 5.02
N ILE A 195 -2.09 3.34 4.69
CA ILE A 195 -3.28 2.72 4.07
C ILE A 195 -2.91 2.03 2.75
N MET A 196 -2.11 2.65 1.90
CA MET A 196 -1.66 2.03 0.65
C MET A 196 -0.81 0.78 0.91
N THR A 197 0.04 0.82 1.92
CA THR A 197 0.86 -0.31 2.37
C THR A 197 -0.02 -1.42 2.96
N PHE A 198 -0.99 -1.09 3.80
CA PHE A 198 -1.98 -2.00 4.36
C PHE A 198 -2.73 -2.76 3.26
N LYS A 199 -3.30 -2.03 2.29
CA LYS A 199 -4.00 -2.64 1.14
C LYS A 199 -3.13 -3.61 0.36
N LEU A 200 -1.86 -3.28 0.16
CA LEU A 200 -0.88 -4.15 -0.50
C LEU A 200 -0.62 -5.41 0.33
N THR A 201 -0.40 -5.25 1.64
CA THR A 201 -0.12 -6.35 2.57
C THR A 201 -1.28 -7.33 2.64
N VAL A 202 -2.50 -6.84 2.90
CA VAL A 202 -3.73 -7.67 2.95
C VAL A 202 -3.87 -8.50 1.68
N LYS A 203 -3.80 -7.88 0.51
CA LYS A 203 -3.90 -8.59 -0.78
C LYS A 203 -2.79 -9.61 -1.00
N THR A 204 -1.57 -9.30 -0.55
CA THR A 204 -0.42 -10.20 -0.72
C THR A 204 -0.54 -11.42 0.20
N ILE A 205 -0.91 -11.22 1.46
CA ILE A 205 -1.10 -12.34 2.40
C ILE A 205 -2.27 -13.22 1.96
N CYS A 206 -3.40 -12.64 1.53
CA CYS A 206 -4.51 -13.43 0.95
C CYS A 206 -4.04 -14.31 -0.22
N LEU A 207 -3.22 -13.76 -1.12
CA LEU A 207 -2.70 -14.52 -2.26
C LEU A 207 -1.78 -15.68 -1.83
N LEU A 208 -0.97 -15.49 -0.79
CA LEU A 208 -0.10 -16.56 -0.26
C LEU A 208 -0.93 -17.70 0.33
N TYR A 209 -2.02 -17.40 1.05
CA TYR A 209 -2.91 -18.42 1.61
C TYR A 209 -3.69 -19.20 0.54
N THR A 210 -4.00 -18.59 -0.60
CA THR A 210 -4.67 -19.29 -1.72
C THR A 210 -3.71 -20.14 -2.55
N SER A 211 -2.42 -19.81 -2.59
CA SER A 211 -1.41 -20.57 -3.33
C SER A 211 -0.87 -21.76 -2.56
N ASP A 212 -0.95 -21.76 -1.23
CA ASP A 212 -0.49 -22.89 -0.38
C ASP A 212 -1.59 -23.95 -0.18
N ALA A 213 -2.79 -23.72 -0.69
CA ALA A 213 -3.92 -24.67 -0.65
C ALA A 213 -3.96 -25.65 -1.84
N ALA A 214 -2.87 -25.74 -2.61
CA ALA A 214 -2.73 -26.66 -3.75
C ALA A 214 -1.92 -27.92 -3.37
#